data_f97aaaa58856b8d1c1186470ac909122
#
_entry.id   f97aaaa58856b8d1c1186470ac909122
#
_cell.length_a   1.000
_cell.length_b   1.000
_cell.length_c   1.000
_cell.angle_alpha   90.00
_cell.angle_beta   90.00
_cell.angle_gamma   90.00
#
_symmetry.space_group_name_H-M   'P 1'
#
loop_
_entity.id
_entity.type
_entity.pdbx_description
1 polymer ?
#
loop_
_entity_poly.entity_id
_entity_poly.type
_entity_poly.pdbx_seq_one_letter_code
_entity_poly.pdbx_strand_id
1 'polypeptide(L)'
;MKYMNRITLCVSLCMLALFCSCDEERDIRWTTVEIDVRYPSDLSGISVESETFEFRNITSGMVTSFTTRKGITLPEGLYDCSYEAAITYQTADSTIHTSLSGYARSLELMGTQGSVTIGSYQVENKDDFIIEEIFFTGTLQSSGKQYYGDGYVKIYNNTDHMLY
;
A
#
# COMPACT_ATOMS: atom_id res chain seq x y z
N MET A 1 65.77 10.47 8.89
CA MET A 1 65.08 9.16 8.86
C MET A 1 64.11 8.90 10.02
N LYS A 2 64.39 9.33 11.25
CA LYS A 2 63.49 9.07 12.41
C LYS A 2 62.10 9.80 12.36
N TYR A 3 61.98 10.94 11.71
CA TYR A 3 60.73 11.71 11.63
C TYR A 3 59.79 11.18 10.54
N MET A 4 60.30 10.64 9.45
CA MET A 4 59.52 10.06 8.35
C MET A 4 58.72 8.83 8.78
N ASN A 5 59.28 8.00 9.66
CA ASN A 5 58.58 6.82 10.21
C ASN A 5 57.42 7.18 11.15
N ARG A 6 57.50 8.30 11.87
CA ARG A 6 56.42 8.75 12.77
C ARG A 6 55.22 9.32 12.01
N ILE A 7 55.48 10.05 10.92
CA ILE A 7 54.43 10.62 10.08
C ILE A 7 53.68 9.49 9.33
N THR A 8 54.44 8.49 8.80
CA THR A 8 53.86 7.35 8.12
C THR A 8 53.02 6.50 9.07
N LEU A 9 53.43 6.33 10.32
CA LEU A 9 52.69 5.61 11.34
C LEU A 9 51.41 6.33 11.74
N CYS A 10 51.42 7.67 11.89
CA CYS A 10 50.23 8.47 12.21
C CYS A 10 49.22 8.46 11.06
N VAL A 11 49.66 8.58 9.81
CA VAL A 11 48.78 8.53 8.64
C VAL A 11 48.13 7.15 8.49
N SER A 12 48.89 6.06 8.74
CA SER A 12 48.35 4.72 8.73
C SER A 12 47.32 4.48 9.83
N LEU A 13 47.56 5.02 11.04
CA LEU A 13 46.63 4.91 12.16
C LEU A 13 45.34 5.73 11.94
N CYS A 14 45.44 6.91 11.33
CA CYS A 14 44.26 7.69 10.93
C CYS A 14 43.44 7.05 9.83
N MET A 15 44.07 6.36 8.85
CA MET A 15 43.34 5.61 7.84
C MET A 15 42.58 4.41 8.42
N LEU A 16 43.13 3.70 9.40
CA LEU A 16 42.41 2.63 10.09
C LEU A 16 41.18 3.14 10.89
N ALA A 17 41.25 4.34 11.42
CA ALA A 17 40.12 4.93 12.17
C ALA A 17 38.94 5.31 11.26
N LEU A 18 39.16 5.53 9.96
CA LEU A 18 38.08 5.86 9.01
C LEU A 18 37.26 4.63 8.59
N PHE A 19 37.71 3.42 8.87
CA PHE A 19 36.95 2.20 8.63
C PHE A 19 36.10 1.71 9.81
N CYS A 20 36.19 2.37 10.98
CA CYS A 20 35.20 2.23 12.03
C CYS A 20 33.98 3.11 11.74
N SER A 21 33.36 2.91 10.54
CA SER A 21 31.98 3.24 10.36
C SER A 21 31.19 2.26 11.23
N CYS A 22 30.73 2.73 12.39
CA CYS A 22 29.71 2.03 13.13
C CYS A 22 28.53 1.84 12.18
N ASP A 23 28.35 0.62 11.67
CA ASP A 23 27.02 0.13 11.42
C ASP A 23 26.34 0.12 12.78
N GLU A 24 25.62 1.20 13.10
CA GLU A 24 24.57 1.11 14.11
C GLU A 24 23.62 0.04 13.57
N GLU A 25 23.77 -1.19 14.03
CA GLU A 25 22.69 -2.18 13.95
C GLU A 25 21.49 -1.51 14.62
N ARG A 26 20.64 -0.88 13.80
CA ARG A 26 19.36 -0.38 14.29
C ARG A 26 18.61 -1.60 14.75
N ASP A 27 18.47 -1.74 16.06
CA ASP A 27 17.62 -2.76 16.65
C ASP A 27 16.24 -2.67 16.01
N ILE A 28 15.97 -3.58 15.06
CA ILE A 28 14.69 -3.65 14.38
C ILE A 28 13.68 -4.12 15.40
N ARG A 29 12.82 -3.23 15.83
CA ARG A 29 11.71 -3.56 16.70
C ARG A 29 10.60 -4.18 15.87
N TRP A 30 9.93 -5.16 16.43
CA TRP A 30 8.87 -5.90 15.79
C TRP A 30 7.55 -5.67 16.52
N THR A 31 6.48 -5.56 15.76
CA THR A 31 5.12 -5.46 16.26
C THR A 31 4.28 -6.64 15.75
N THR A 32 3.35 -7.11 16.56
CA THR A 32 2.35 -8.10 16.16
C THR A 32 1.05 -7.39 15.83
N VAL A 33 0.47 -7.70 14.66
CA VAL A 33 -0.73 -7.04 14.14
C VAL A 33 -1.88 -8.02 14.05
N GLU A 34 -3.07 -7.57 14.46
CA GLU A 34 -4.34 -8.22 14.18
C GLU A 34 -5.16 -7.36 13.22
N ILE A 35 -5.85 -8.00 12.26
CA ILE A 35 -6.65 -7.32 11.26
C ILE A 35 -8.13 -7.59 11.49
N ASP A 36 -8.91 -6.51 11.54
CA ASP A 36 -10.37 -6.53 11.51
C ASP A 36 -10.85 -6.04 10.15
N VAL A 37 -11.60 -6.86 9.42
CA VAL A 37 -12.18 -6.52 8.12
C VAL A 37 -13.64 -6.20 8.29
N ARG A 38 -14.02 -4.97 7.95
CA ARG A 38 -15.42 -4.54 7.90
C ARG A 38 -15.99 -4.78 6.51
N TYR A 39 -16.97 -5.67 6.45
CA TYR A 39 -17.65 -6.00 5.22
C TYR A 39 -18.74 -4.97 4.86
N PRO A 40 -19.11 -4.86 3.57
CA PRO A 40 -20.27 -4.10 3.14
C PRO A 40 -21.54 -4.54 3.88
N SER A 41 -22.33 -3.58 4.34
CA SER A 41 -23.51 -3.84 5.18
C SER A 41 -24.69 -4.46 4.43
N ASP A 42 -24.67 -4.39 3.13
CA ASP A 42 -25.66 -4.96 2.21
C ASP A 42 -25.43 -6.44 1.90
N LEU A 43 -24.26 -6.97 2.25
CA LEU A 43 -23.94 -8.37 2.10
C LEU A 43 -24.27 -9.16 3.35
N SER A 44 -24.94 -10.29 3.21
CA SER A 44 -25.28 -11.18 4.31
C SER A 44 -24.78 -12.60 4.08
N GLY A 45 -24.51 -13.33 5.17
CA GLY A 45 -24.05 -14.73 5.08
C GLY A 45 -22.72 -14.87 4.34
N ILE A 46 -21.79 -13.95 4.58
CA ILE A 46 -20.47 -13.95 3.94
C ILE A 46 -19.64 -15.13 4.40
N SER A 47 -19.08 -15.86 3.44
CA SER A 47 -18.04 -16.88 3.66
C SER A 47 -16.81 -16.51 2.82
N VAL A 48 -15.65 -16.41 3.48
CA VAL A 48 -14.37 -16.09 2.83
C VAL A 48 -13.76 -17.38 2.30
N GLU A 49 -13.50 -17.44 1.00
CA GLU A 49 -12.84 -18.58 0.33
C GLU A 49 -11.33 -18.41 0.34
N SER A 50 -10.86 -17.20 0.08
CA SER A 50 -9.44 -16.82 0.16
C SER A 50 -9.33 -15.34 0.49
N GLU A 51 -8.24 -14.98 1.20
CA GLU A 51 -7.94 -13.59 1.48
C GLU A 51 -6.43 -13.35 1.50
N THR A 52 -6.04 -12.14 1.13
CA THR A 52 -4.66 -11.69 1.13
C THR A 52 -4.58 -10.26 1.63
N PHE A 53 -3.62 -10.03 2.50
CA PHE A 53 -3.26 -8.71 3.03
C PHE A 53 -1.85 -8.39 2.57
N GLU A 54 -1.66 -7.27 1.90
CA GLU A 54 -0.35 -6.82 1.48
C GLU A 54 0.02 -5.54 2.24
N PHE A 55 1.08 -5.63 3.03
CA PHE A 55 1.64 -4.50 3.77
C PHE A 55 2.84 -3.93 3.02
N ARG A 56 2.75 -2.68 2.65
CA ARG A 56 3.85 -1.92 2.06
C ARG A 56 4.41 -0.94 3.07
N ASN A 57 5.65 -1.13 3.48
CA ASN A 57 6.37 -0.15 4.30
C ASN A 57 6.63 1.13 3.48
N ILE A 58 6.10 2.27 3.94
CA ILE A 58 6.17 3.54 3.20
C ILE A 58 7.62 4.05 3.11
N THR A 59 8.44 3.78 4.12
CA THR A 59 9.81 4.27 4.18
C THR A 59 10.76 3.45 3.32
N SER A 60 10.70 2.11 3.41
CA SER A 60 11.61 1.21 2.69
C SER A 60 11.07 0.74 1.34
N GLY A 61 9.76 0.88 1.10
CA GLY A 61 9.07 0.33 -0.06
C GLY A 61 8.91 -1.20 -0.03
N MET A 62 9.36 -1.86 1.04
CA MET A 62 9.26 -3.31 1.18
C MET A 62 7.80 -3.74 1.29
N VAL A 63 7.45 -4.79 0.55
CA VAL A 63 6.11 -5.37 0.53
C VAL A 63 6.15 -6.76 1.15
N THR A 64 5.19 -7.06 2.02
CA THR A 64 5.03 -8.36 2.66
C THR A 64 3.56 -8.75 2.64
N SER A 65 3.25 -9.98 2.21
CA SER A 65 1.88 -10.49 2.07
C SER A 65 1.57 -11.54 3.09
N PHE A 66 0.33 -11.55 3.57
CA PHE A 66 -0.20 -12.50 4.56
C PHE A 66 -1.58 -12.99 4.14
N THR A 67 -1.90 -14.21 4.53
CA THR A 67 -3.22 -14.84 4.31
C THR A 67 -3.97 -15.10 5.61
N THR A 68 -3.48 -14.54 6.71
CA THR A 68 -4.08 -14.66 8.05
C THR A 68 -4.37 -13.29 8.63
N ARG A 69 -5.36 -13.20 9.52
CA ARG A 69 -5.74 -11.95 10.20
C ARG A 69 -5.03 -11.75 11.54
N LYS A 70 -4.40 -12.80 12.06
CA LYS A 70 -3.80 -12.79 13.39
C LYS A 70 -2.38 -13.30 13.37
N GLY A 71 -1.57 -12.82 14.31
CA GLY A 71 -0.18 -13.23 14.45
C GLY A 71 0.73 -12.72 13.35
N ILE A 72 0.32 -11.67 12.64
CA ILE A 72 1.14 -10.99 11.63
C ILE A 72 2.26 -10.25 12.36
N THR A 73 3.50 -10.56 12.04
CA THR A 73 4.65 -9.89 12.65
C THR A 73 5.38 -9.06 11.59
N LEU A 74 5.52 -7.76 11.87
CA LEU A 74 6.15 -6.78 11.00
C LEU A 74 7.15 -5.93 11.80
N PRO A 75 8.21 -5.40 11.16
CA PRO A 75 9.00 -4.32 11.75
C PRO A 75 8.13 -3.14 12.12
N GLU A 76 8.43 -2.45 13.22
CA GLU A 76 7.78 -1.16 13.52
C GLU A 76 7.98 -0.17 12.36
N GLY A 77 6.94 0.60 12.04
CA GLY A 77 7.01 1.56 10.95
C GLY A 77 5.66 2.07 10.47
N LEU A 78 5.72 2.79 9.36
CA LEU A 78 4.55 3.33 8.69
C LEU A 78 4.24 2.49 7.45
N TYR A 79 2.99 2.05 7.34
CA TYR A 79 2.56 1.10 6.31
C TYR A 79 1.29 1.55 5.60
N ASP A 80 1.19 1.15 4.34
CA ASP A 80 -0.08 1.02 3.65
C ASP A 80 -0.45 -0.46 3.61
N CYS A 81 -1.74 -0.78 3.75
CA CYS A 81 -2.24 -2.14 3.68
C CYS A 81 -3.34 -2.25 2.63
N SER A 82 -3.19 -3.14 1.66
CA SER A 82 -4.25 -3.55 0.75
C SER A 82 -4.82 -4.91 1.17
N TYR A 83 -6.09 -5.10 0.89
CA TYR A 83 -6.86 -6.32 1.15
C TYR A 83 -7.57 -6.76 -0.10
N GLU A 84 -7.47 -8.03 -0.40
CA GLU A 84 -8.20 -8.70 -1.48
C GLU A 84 -8.74 -10.01 -0.97
N ALA A 85 -9.98 -10.34 -1.32
CA ALA A 85 -10.60 -11.61 -0.97
C ALA A 85 -11.57 -12.10 -2.03
N ALA A 86 -11.61 -13.42 -2.21
CA ALA A 86 -12.72 -14.10 -2.86
C ALA A 86 -13.70 -14.56 -1.78
N ILE A 87 -14.95 -14.22 -1.96
CA ILE A 87 -16.03 -14.55 -1.02
C ILE A 87 -17.24 -15.14 -1.70
N THR A 88 -18.05 -15.86 -0.93
CA THR A 88 -19.45 -16.11 -1.26
C THR A 88 -20.34 -15.36 -0.30
N TYR A 89 -21.51 -14.94 -0.75
CA TYR A 89 -22.55 -14.40 0.10
C TYR A 89 -23.94 -14.92 -0.31
N GLN A 90 -24.89 -14.85 0.60
CA GLN A 90 -26.23 -15.36 0.40
C GLN A 90 -27.18 -14.26 -0.07
N THR A 91 -27.96 -14.56 -1.09
CA THR A 91 -29.16 -13.81 -1.45
C THR A 91 -30.40 -14.63 -1.14
N ALA A 92 -31.60 -14.09 -1.35
CA ALA A 92 -32.84 -14.82 -1.11
C ALA A 92 -32.93 -16.13 -1.94
N ASP A 93 -32.35 -16.12 -3.13
CA ASP A 93 -32.52 -17.18 -4.13
C ASP A 93 -31.24 -17.96 -4.47
N SER A 94 -30.07 -17.44 -4.09
CA SER A 94 -28.79 -18.04 -4.52
C SER A 94 -27.60 -17.66 -3.65
N THR A 95 -26.52 -18.42 -3.84
CA THR A 95 -25.18 -18.07 -3.37
C THR A 95 -24.42 -17.38 -4.50
N ILE A 96 -23.90 -16.19 -4.23
CA ILE A 96 -23.14 -15.40 -5.21
C ILE A 96 -21.66 -15.44 -4.85
N HIS A 97 -20.82 -15.66 -5.85
CA HIS A 97 -19.35 -15.53 -5.74
C HIS A 97 -18.94 -14.14 -6.20
N THR A 98 -18.10 -13.49 -5.45
CA THR A 98 -17.58 -12.16 -5.77
C THR A 98 -16.24 -11.91 -5.11
N SER A 99 -15.61 -10.79 -5.48
CA SER A 99 -14.36 -10.33 -4.86
C SER A 99 -14.59 -9.09 -4.02
N LEU A 100 -13.88 -9.01 -2.91
CA LEU A 100 -13.78 -7.80 -2.10
C LEU A 100 -12.38 -7.22 -2.23
N SER A 101 -12.31 -5.90 -2.19
CA SER A 101 -11.08 -5.15 -2.05
C SER A 101 -11.20 -4.17 -0.90
N GLY A 102 -10.08 -3.79 -0.32
CA GLY A 102 -10.02 -2.82 0.77
C GLY A 102 -8.65 -2.18 0.85
N TYR A 103 -8.57 -1.03 1.51
CA TYR A 103 -7.32 -0.33 1.65
C TYR A 103 -7.27 0.48 2.94
N ALA A 104 -6.14 0.45 3.63
CA ALA A 104 -5.86 1.30 4.78
C ALA A 104 -4.50 1.98 4.60
N ARG A 105 -4.44 3.30 4.76
CA ARG A 105 -3.25 4.12 4.52
C ARG A 105 -2.62 4.61 5.80
N SER A 106 -1.31 4.83 5.71
CA SER A 106 -0.55 5.51 6.76
C SER A 106 -0.74 4.88 8.15
N LEU A 107 -0.74 3.55 8.18
CA LEU A 107 -0.86 2.78 9.41
C LEU A 107 0.44 2.90 10.20
N GLU A 108 0.37 3.50 11.37
CA GLU A 108 1.50 3.56 12.29
C GLU A 108 1.50 2.30 13.17
N LEU A 109 2.39 1.36 12.83
CA LEU A 109 2.54 0.09 13.54
C LEU A 109 3.72 0.20 14.49
N MET A 110 3.45 0.43 15.77
CA MET A 110 4.45 0.60 16.83
C MET A 110 4.06 -0.15 18.10
N GLY A 111 5.06 -0.51 18.89
CA GLY A 111 4.86 -1.24 20.14
C GLY A 111 4.66 -2.73 19.94
N THR A 112 4.26 -3.44 20.99
CA THR A 112 4.22 -4.89 21.00
C THR A 112 2.99 -5.48 20.29
N GLN A 113 1.92 -4.72 20.15
CA GLN A 113 0.69 -5.16 19.51
C GLN A 113 -0.03 -4.01 18.83
N GLY A 114 -0.42 -4.23 17.57
CA GLY A 114 -1.21 -3.30 16.76
C GLY A 114 -2.54 -3.92 16.34
N SER A 115 -3.54 -3.09 16.07
CA SER A 115 -4.80 -3.49 15.44
C SER A 115 -5.05 -2.62 14.22
N VAL A 116 -5.43 -3.26 13.11
CA VAL A 116 -5.74 -2.59 11.84
C VAL A 116 -7.17 -2.91 11.45
N THR A 117 -7.96 -1.88 11.20
CA THR A 117 -9.31 -2.05 10.65
C THR A 117 -9.31 -1.66 9.18
N ILE A 118 -9.76 -2.56 8.31
CA ILE A 118 -9.87 -2.35 6.87
C ILE A 118 -11.35 -2.39 6.49
N GLY A 119 -11.85 -1.28 5.92
CA GLY A 119 -13.16 -1.26 5.26
C GLY A 119 -13.03 -1.92 3.89
N SER A 120 -13.86 -2.93 3.60
CA SER A 120 -13.89 -3.57 2.30
C SER A 120 -15.11 -3.15 1.49
N TYR A 121 -14.98 -3.23 0.18
CA TYR A 121 -16.04 -3.00 -0.78
C TYR A 121 -16.04 -4.11 -1.83
N GLN A 122 -17.20 -4.35 -2.41
CA GLN A 122 -17.34 -5.34 -3.48
C GLN A 122 -16.69 -4.79 -4.76
N VAL A 123 -15.82 -5.62 -5.36
CA VAL A 123 -15.31 -5.34 -6.70
C VAL A 123 -16.35 -5.83 -7.68
N GLU A 124 -17.17 -4.93 -8.16
CA GLU A 124 -18.05 -5.23 -9.29
C GLU A 124 -17.18 -5.25 -10.55
N ASN A 125 -16.94 -6.42 -11.10
CA ASN A 125 -16.46 -6.54 -12.47
C ASN A 125 -17.60 -6.11 -13.40
N LYS A 126 -17.82 -4.81 -13.50
CA LYS A 126 -18.70 -4.29 -14.54
C LYS A 126 -17.88 -4.23 -15.81
N ASP A 127 -18.32 -5.02 -16.79
CA ASP A 127 -17.92 -4.86 -18.17
C ASP A 127 -18.53 -3.56 -18.70
N ASP A 128 -18.00 -2.43 -18.26
CA ASP A 128 -18.53 -1.09 -18.50
C ASP A 128 -17.44 -0.17 -19.04
N PHE A 129 -17.82 1.03 -19.38
CA PHE A 129 -16.90 2.09 -19.66
C PHE A 129 -16.18 2.55 -18.39
N ILE A 130 -14.86 2.75 -18.49
CA ILE A 130 -14.07 3.39 -17.43
C ILE A 130 -13.57 4.75 -17.90
N ILE A 131 -13.44 5.68 -16.97
CA ILE A 131 -12.75 6.94 -17.22
C ILE A 131 -11.25 6.67 -17.12
N GLU A 132 -10.55 6.66 -18.25
CA GLU A 132 -9.11 6.45 -18.30
C GLU A 132 -8.33 7.70 -17.93
N GLU A 133 -8.81 8.87 -18.37
CA GLU A 133 -8.12 10.13 -18.15
C GLU A 133 -9.10 11.29 -18.10
N ILE A 134 -8.84 12.21 -17.20
CA ILE A 134 -9.49 13.52 -17.17
C ILE A 134 -8.39 14.57 -17.24
N PHE A 135 -8.46 15.41 -18.24
CA PHE A 135 -7.51 16.48 -18.44
C PHE A 135 -8.19 17.84 -18.50
N PHE A 136 -7.60 18.82 -17.83
CA PHE A 136 -7.96 20.24 -17.96
C PHE A 136 -6.74 21.09 -17.61
N THR A 137 -6.48 22.12 -18.39
CA THR A 137 -5.27 22.95 -18.24
C THR A 137 -5.36 23.92 -17.07
N GLY A 138 -6.53 24.27 -16.62
CA GLY A 138 -6.73 25.32 -15.61
C GLY A 138 -6.35 26.72 -16.10
N THR A 139 -6.13 26.90 -17.41
CA THR A 139 -5.77 28.20 -18.01
C THR A 139 -6.89 29.20 -17.83
N LEU A 140 -6.51 30.45 -17.54
CA LEU A 140 -7.46 31.56 -17.47
C LEU A 140 -7.58 32.28 -18.82
N GLN A 141 -8.79 32.67 -19.17
CA GLN A 141 -9.04 33.60 -20.29
C GLN A 141 -8.52 35.00 -19.94
N SER A 142 -8.35 35.84 -20.94
CA SER A 142 -7.96 37.24 -20.76
C SER A 142 -8.92 38.04 -19.83
N SER A 143 -10.15 37.55 -19.67
CA SER A 143 -11.15 38.08 -18.75
C SER A 143 -11.00 37.61 -17.30
N GLY A 144 -10.00 36.76 -16.99
CA GLY A 144 -9.81 36.13 -15.66
C GLY A 144 -10.75 34.97 -15.37
N LYS A 145 -11.62 34.56 -16.31
CA LYS A 145 -12.48 33.38 -16.17
C LYS A 145 -11.72 32.13 -16.60
N GLN A 146 -12.07 31.01 -15.98
CA GLN A 146 -11.51 29.72 -16.35
C GLN A 146 -11.87 29.36 -17.81
N TYR A 147 -10.88 28.91 -18.56
CA TYR A 147 -11.08 28.40 -19.91
C TYR A 147 -11.34 26.89 -19.86
N TYR A 148 -12.47 26.47 -20.42
CA TYR A 148 -12.89 25.07 -20.41
C TYR A 148 -12.69 24.35 -21.74
N GLY A 149 -12.20 25.06 -22.75
CA GLY A 149 -12.02 24.50 -24.11
C GLY A 149 -10.89 23.49 -24.25
N ASP A 150 -9.98 23.45 -23.28
CA ASP A 150 -8.83 22.54 -23.28
C ASP A 150 -9.02 21.31 -22.38
N GLY A 151 -10.25 21.06 -21.95
CA GLY A 151 -10.58 19.90 -21.14
C GLY A 151 -11.06 18.74 -21.99
N TYR A 152 -10.66 17.52 -21.63
CA TYR A 152 -11.26 16.31 -22.17
C TYR A 152 -11.40 15.22 -21.10
N VAL A 153 -12.31 14.29 -21.37
CA VAL A 153 -12.46 13.05 -20.65
C VAL A 153 -12.25 11.92 -21.64
N LYS A 154 -11.26 11.06 -21.38
CA LYS A 154 -11.00 9.87 -22.16
C LYS A 154 -11.73 8.69 -21.49
N ILE A 155 -12.64 8.10 -22.24
CA ILE A 155 -13.40 6.94 -21.80
C ILE A 155 -12.85 5.71 -22.52
N TYR A 156 -12.58 4.65 -21.77
CA TYR A 156 -12.13 3.38 -22.27
C TYR A 156 -13.24 2.33 -22.12
N ASN A 157 -13.47 1.54 -23.16
CA ASN A 157 -14.32 0.37 -23.10
C ASN A 157 -13.54 -0.79 -22.49
N ASN A 158 -13.87 -1.15 -21.24
CA ASN A 158 -13.18 -2.20 -20.47
C ASN A 158 -13.76 -3.60 -20.75
N THR A 159 -14.45 -3.77 -21.85
CA THR A 159 -15.05 -5.04 -22.25
C THR A 159 -14.40 -5.59 -23.54
N ASP A 160 -14.64 -6.84 -23.83
CA ASP A 160 -14.24 -7.50 -25.08
C ASP A 160 -15.27 -7.34 -26.22
N HIS A 161 -16.36 -6.59 -25.98
CA HIS A 161 -17.44 -6.35 -26.93
C HIS A 161 -17.80 -4.86 -27.01
N MET A 162 -18.66 -4.51 -27.97
CA MET A 162 -19.08 -3.14 -28.20
C MET A 162 -20.18 -2.73 -27.22
N LEU A 163 -19.97 -1.64 -26.51
CA LEU A 163 -20.97 -1.01 -25.63
C LEU A 163 -21.68 0.12 -26.38
N TYR A 164 -22.98 0.29 -26.14
CA TYR A 164 -23.86 1.29 -26.80
C TYR A 164 -24.45 2.23 -25.75
#